data_0ad1cdbfff3d20a82363516b4979065e
#
_entry.id   0ad1cdbfff3d20a82363516b4979065e
#
_cell.length_a   1.000
_cell.length_b   1.000
_cell.length_c   1.000
_cell.angle_alpha   90.00
_cell.angle_beta   90.00
_cell.angle_gamma   90.00
#
_symmetry.space_group_name_H-M   'P 1'
#
loop_
_entity.id
_entity.type
_entity.pdbx_description
1 polymer ?
#
loop_
_entity_poly.entity_id
_entity_poly.type
_entity_poly.pdbx_seq_one_letter_code
_entity_poly.pdbx_strand_id
1 'polypeptide(L)'
;RGLGDVYKRQLEYGGWGGRFSNQKTSGIRGMDFIVRSGKDETQYDPYYMHGSCKEGCTAINKWQQHIWNNFAARMLWTTTDDYKAVNHHPHAVLDGDRSLKCIFKKVKAGNSMVLDASGSTDPDGNKLIYKWSVYTEPSSYKGEVKIEGDNAEKCKVHIPADAAGQNIHIILELTDEATPALTVYRRVVLKI
;
A
#
# COMPACT_ATOMS: atom_id res chain seq x y z
N ARG A 1 18.99 -7.59 4.64
CA ARG A 1 17.78 -7.71 5.47
C ARG A 1 17.33 -9.15 5.42
N GLY A 2 17.30 -9.84 6.58
CA GLY A 2 17.08 -11.28 6.63
C GLY A 2 15.63 -11.68 6.39
N LEU A 3 15.42 -12.93 6.04
CA LEU A 3 14.12 -13.58 5.83
C LEU A 3 13.10 -13.30 6.97
N GLY A 4 13.55 -13.07 8.19
CA GLY A 4 12.68 -12.74 9.33
C GLY A 4 11.90 -11.42 9.21
N ASP A 5 12.34 -10.47 8.38
CA ASP A 5 11.63 -9.21 8.15
C ASP A 5 10.46 -9.41 7.14
N VAL A 6 10.57 -10.39 6.27
CA VAL A 6 9.52 -10.78 5.31
C VAL A 6 8.36 -11.44 6.05
N TYR A 7 8.63 -12.36 6.96
CA TYR A 7 7.59 -13.08 7.70
C TYR A 7 6.81 -12.20 8.68
N LYS A 8 7.48 -11.27 9.36
CA LYS A 8 6.81 -10.38 10.32
C LYS A 8 5.92 -9.34 9.65
N ARG A 9 6.24 -8.93 8.42
CA ARG A 9 5.49 -7.90 7.68
C ARG A 9 4.40 -8.46 6.78
N GLN A 10 4.42 -9.76 6.49
CA GLN A 10 3.38 -10.41 5.69
C GLN A 10 2.02 -10.43 6.40
N LEU A 11 2.00 -10.48 7.73
CA LEU A 11 0.78 -10.46 8.53
C LEU A 11 0.25 -9.04 8.78
N GLU A 12 1.03 -8.02 8.47
CA GLU A 12 0.68 -6.62 8.64
C GLU A 12 0.54 -5.94 7.27
N TYR A 13 -0.54 -5.21 7.08
CA TYR A 13 -0.73 -4.41 5.87
C TYR A 13 0.32 -3.29 5.80
N GLY A 14 1.42 -3.51 5.13
CA GLY A 14 2.53 -2.56 5.10
C GLY A 14 3.36 -2.54 3.84
N GLY A 15 3.20 -3.50 2.96
CA GLY A 15 3.88 -3.59 1.68
C GLY A 15 3.02 -4.28 0.64
N TRP A 16 3.47 -4.34 -0.58
CA TRP A 16 2.74 -5.01 -1.67
C TRP A 16 2.48 -6.49 -1.38
N GLY A 17 3.39 -7.17 -0.66
CA GLY A 17 3.24 -8.57 -0.25
C GLY A 17 2.55 -8.77 1.11
N GLY A 18 2.11 -7.72 1.80
CA GLY A 18 1.55 -7.78 3.15
C GLY A 18 0.11 -8.29 3.25
N ARG A 19 -0.41 -8.89 2.18
CA ARG A 19 -1.79 -9.38 2.10
C ARG A 19 -1.92 -10.89 2.32
N PHE A 20 -0.82 -11.59 2.47
CA PHE A 20 -0.84 -13.03 2.73
C PHE A 20 -1.17 -13.29 4.20
N SER A 21 -2.14 -14.15 4.43
CA SER A 21 -2.53 -14.63 5.76
C SER A 21 -2.06 -16.06 5.97
N ASN A 22 -1.85 -16.42 7.23
CA ASN A 22 -1.45 -17.78 7.65
C ASN A 22 -2.64 -18.75 7.64
N GLN A 23 -3.45 -18.74 6.59
CA GLN A 23 -4.59 -19.66 6.47
C GLN A 23 -4.13 -21.02 5.98
N LYS A 24 -4.70 -22.06 6.55
CA LYS A 24 -4.57 -23.43 6.02
C LYS A 24 -5.15 -23.47 4.60
N THR A 25 -4.38 -23.98 3.68
CA THR A 25 -4.67 -23.93 2.25
C THR A 25 -5.15 -25.26 1.71
N SER A 26 -5.82 -26.04 2.52
CA SER A 26 -6.47 -27.26 2.03
C SER A 26 -7.33 -26.92 0.80
N GLY A 27 -6.99 -27.48 -0.34
CA GLY A 27 -7.78 -27.39 -1.56
C GLY A 27 -7.34 -26.35 -2.59
N ILE A 28 -6.18 -25.70 -2.46
CA ILE A 28 -5.64 -24.88 -3.55
C ILE A 28 -5.08 -25.77 -4.64
N ARG A 29 -5.86 -25.92 -5.72
CA ARG A 29 -5.41 -26.60 -6.93
C ARG A 29 -4.40 -25.70 -7.67
N GLY A 30 -3.36 -26.32 -8.24
CA GLY A 30 -2.34 -25.64 -9.06
C GLY A 30 -1.00 -25.44 -8.36
N MET A 31 -0.90 -25.78 -7.10
CA MET A 31 0.37 -25.84 -6.37
C MET A 31 0.90 -27.25 -6.17
N ASP A 32 0.32 -28.21 -6.85
CA ASP A 32 0.67 -29.64 -6.76
C ASP A 32 2.15 -29.92 -7.02
N PHE A 33 2.83 -29.05 -7.76
CA PHE A 33 4.27 -29.19 -8.00
C PHE A 33 5.12 -28.89 -6.76
N ILE A 34 4.60 -28.09 -5.84
CA ILE A 34 5.28 -27.75 -4.56
C ILE A 34 4.90 -28.80 -3.50
N VAL A 35 3.71 -29.31 -3.59
CA VAL A 35 3.10 -30.30 -2.68
C VAL A 35 3.66 -31.69 -2.89
N ARG A 36 4.21 -31.97 -4.03
CA ARG A 36 4.69 -33.31 -4.46
C ARG A 36 5.82 -33.91 -3.62
N SER A 37 6.25 -33.24 -2.59
CA SER A 37 7.24 -33.79 -1.66
C SER A 37 6.64 -34.80 -0.66
N GLY A 38 5.36 -35.09 -0.73
CA GLY A 38 4.67 -36.02 0.20
C GLY A 38 4.60 -35.54 1.64
N LYS A 39 4.78 -34.25 1.84
CA LYS A 39 4.74 -33.64 3.17
C LYS A 39 3.34 -33.10 3.48
N ASP A 40 3.04 -33.07 4.76
CA ASP A 40 1.79 -32.56 5.30
C ASP A 40 1.50 -31.13 4.76
N GLU A 41 0.26 -30.85 4.38
CA GLU A 41 -0.22 -29.54 3.91
C GLU A 41 0.08 -28.40 4.90
N THR A 42 0.33 -28.71 6.16
CA THR A 42 0.71 -27.74 7.18
C THR A 42 2.13 -27.20 7.02
N GLN A 43 2.93 -27.77 6.13
CA GLN A 43 4.33 -27.40 5.90
C GLN A 43 4.54 -26.49 4.71
N TYR A 44 3.48 -26.03 4.06
CA TYR A 44 3.61 -25.10 2.95
C TYR A 44 4.07 -23.74 3.40
N ASP A 45 5.04 -23.22 2.67
CA ASP A 45 5.43 -21.84 2.81
C ASP A 45 4.24 -20.95 2.38
N PRO A 46 3.69 -20.13 3.29
CA PRO A 46 2.59 -19.22 2.98
C PRO A 46 2.91 -18.27 1.81
N TYR A 47 4.17 -18.11 1.45
CA TYR A 47 4.62 -17.33 0.31
C TYR A 47 4.00 -17.80 -1.02
N TYR A 48 3.75 -19.08 -1.18
CA TYR A 48 3.17 -19.64 -2.41
C TYR A 48 1.65 -19.59 -2.45
N MET A 49 1.02 -19.06 -1.44
CA MET A 49 -0.42 -19.16 -1.25
C MET A 49 -1.12 -17.87 -1.65
N HIS A 50 -1.24 -17.63 -2.95
CA HIS A 50 -1.98 -16.49 -3.49
C HIS A 50 -3.45 -16.47 -3.07
N GLY A 51 -4.01 -17.60 -2.69
CA GLY A 51 -5.38 -17.73 -2.22
C GLY A 51 -5.58 -17.55 -0.72
N SER A 52 -4.53 -17.26 0.04
CA SER A 52 -4.62 -17.16 1.50
C SER A 52 -5.29 -15.88 2.00
N CYS A 53 -5.47 -14.87 1.16
CA CYS A 53 -6.29 -13.71 1.45
C CYS A 53 -7.64 -13.80 0.72
N LYS A 54 -8.70 -13.24 1.30
CA LYS A 54 -10.05 -13.29 0.71
C LYS A 54 -10.10 -12.76 -0.72
N GLU A 55 -9.31 -11.73 -0.99
CA GLU A 55 -9.26 -11.05 -2.27
C GLU A 55 -8.36 -11.76 -3.30
N GLY A 56 -7.60 -12.78 -2.85
CA GLY A 56 -6.65 -13.49 -3.70
C GLY A 56 -5.65 -12.54 -4.38
N CYS A 57 -5.32 -12.81 -5.62
CA CYS A 57 -4.37 -12.00 -6.39
C CYS A 57 -4.86 -10.56 -6.66
N THR A 58 -6.16 -10.28 -6.59
CA THR A 58 -6.70 -8.94 -6.86
C THR A 58 -6.14 -7.88 -5.90
N ALA A 59 -5.84 -8.28 -4.68
CA ALA A 59 -5.23 -7.43 -3.68
C ALA A 59 -3.84 -6.89 -4.08
N ILE A 60 -3.12 -7.64 -4.91
CA ILE A 60 -1.78 -7.28 -5.42
C ILE A 60 -1.89 -6.67 -6.81
N ASN A 61 -2.78 -7.19 -7.65
CA ASN A 61 -2.91 -6.78 -9.05
C ASN A 61 -3.24 -5.29 -9.20
N LYS A 62 -3.97 -4.69 -8.24
CA LYS A 62 -4.24 -3.25 -8.26
C LYS A 62 -2.98 -2.38 -8.19
N TRP A 63 -1.86 -2.94 -7.69
CA TRP A 63 -0.56 -2.27 -7.61
C TRP A 63 0.39 -2.69 -8.73
N GLN A 64 -0.02 -3.55 -9.63
CA GLN A 64 0.84 -4.21 -10.61
C GLN A 64 1.65 -3.21 -11.45
N GLN A 65 1.01 -2.15 -11.93
CA GLN A 65 1.70 -1.13 -12.73
C GLN A 65 2.81 -0.44 -11.92
N HIS A 66 2.53 -0.10 -10.66
CA HIS A 66 3.53 0.53 -9.79
C HIS A 66 4.70 -0.40 -9.47
N ILE A 67 4.42 -1.70 -9.31
CA ILE A 67 5.45 -2.73 -9.12
C ILE A 67 6.35 -2.81 -10.35
N TRP A 68 5.78 -2.87 -11.55
CA TRP A 68 6.53 -2.91 -12.80
C TRP A 68 7.35 -1.65 -13.04
N ASN A 69 6.77 -0.48 -12.81
CA ASN A 69 7.49 0.79 -12.94
C ASN A 69 8.68 0.88 -11.98
N ASN A 70 8.49 0.47 -10.73
CA ASN A 70 9.56 0.41 -9.74
C ASN A 70 10.67 -0.56 -10.15
N PHE A 71 10.30 -1.73 -10.68
CA PHE A 71 11.27 -2.70 -11.20
C PHE A 71 12.05 -2.12 -12.39
N ALA A 72 11.36 -1.51 -13.35
CA ALA A 72 11.99 -0.89 -14.52
C ALA A 72 12.97 0.22 -14.11
N ALA A 73 12.57 1.10 -13.19
CA ALA A 73 13.47 2.16 -12.68
C ALA A 73 14.72 1.58 -12.03
N ARG A 74 14.57 0.52 -11.22
CA ARG A 74 15.72 -0.14 -10.59
C ARG A 74 16.67 -0.76 -11.61
N MET A 75 16.15 -1.30 -12.71
CA MET A 75 17.00 -1.79 -13.81
C MET A 75 17.73 -0.61 -14.48
N LEU A 76 17.06 0.50 -14.73
CA LEU A 76 17.71 1.69 -15.29
C LEU A 76 18.80 2.25 -14.38
N TRP A 77 18.61 2.25 -13.06
CA TRP A 77 19.64 2.68 -12.10
C TRP A 77 20.92 1.85 -12.15
N THR A 78 20.88 0.65 -12.70
CA THR A 78 22.10 -0.19 -12.88
C THR A 78 22.84 0.07 -14.18
N THR A 79 22.26 0.89 -15.08
CA THR A 79 22.84 1.13 -16.42
C THR A 79 23.71 2.38 -16.49
N THR A 80 23.65 3.26 -15.49
CA THR A 80 24.39 4.53 -15.45
C THR A 80 24.69 4.97 -14.02
N ASP A 81 25.80 5.65 -13.84
CA ASP A 81 26.18 6.33 -12.60
C ASP A 81 25.69 7.79 -12.58
N ASP A 82 25.15 8.30 -13.69
CA ASP A 82 24.60 9.65 -13.76
C ASP A 82 23.21 9.68 -13.11
N TYR A 83 23.15 10.27 -11.92
CA TYR A 83 21.91 10.44 -11.17
C TYR A 83 20.82 11.14 -11.98
N LYS A 84 21.16 12.13 -12.80
CA LYS A 84 20.19 12.92 -13.58
C LYS A 84 19.64 12.20 -14.80
N ALA A 85 20.24 11.09 -15.20
CA ALA A 85 19.81 10.32 -16.36
C ALA A 85 18.64 9.36 -16.09
N VAL A 86 18.23 9.23 -14.83
CA VAL A 86 17.20 8.27 -14.39
C VAL A 86 16.23 8.92 -13.43
N ASN A 87 15.02 8.40 -13.37
CA ASN A 87 13.97 8.89 -12.48
C ASN A 87 14.11 8.34 -11.06
N HIS A 88 13.75 9.14 -10.06
CA HIS A 88 13.77 8.79 -8.64
C HIS A 88 12.40 8.97 -7.99
N HIS A 89 12.17 8.26 -6.89
CA HIS A 89 10.89 8.32 -6.18
C HIS A 89 10.62 9.69 -5.58
N PRO A 90 9.38 10.18 -5.65
CA PRO A 90 8.96 11.36 -4.91
C PRO A 90 9.15 11.19 -3.39
N HIS A 91 9.31 12.31 -2.70
CA HIS A 91 9.37 12.40 -1.25
C HIS A 91 8.00 12.78 -0.70
N ALA A 92 7.24 11.79 -0.23
CA ALA A 92 5.91 12.02 0.31
C ALA A 92 5.97 12.56 1.74
N VAL A 93 5.39 13.73 1.94
CA VAL A 93 5.18 14.35 3.25
C VAL A 93 3.68 14.36 3.53
N LEU A 94 3.27 13.95 4.72
CA LEU A 94 1.86 13.93 5.11
C LEU A 94 1.71 14.57 6.48
N ASP A 95 0.95 15.68 6.56
CA ASP A 95 0.78 16.50 7.78
C ASP A 95 2.12 16.87 8.43
N GLY A 96 3.13 17.19 7.63
CA GLY A 96 4.49 17.49 8.06
C GLY A 96 5.38 16.28 8.40
N ASP A 97 4.82 15.09 8.44
CA ASP A 97 5.57 13.86 8.69
C ASP A 97 6.24 13.37 7.39
N ARG A 98 7.57 13.25 7.43
CA ARG A 98 8.41 12.74 6.33
C ARG A 98 8.77 11.26 6.47
N SER A 99 8.42 10.63 7.57
CA SER A 99 8.69 9.21 7.76
C SER A 99 7.75 8.38 6.88
N LEU A 100 8.17 7.17 6.50
CA LEU A 100 7.30 6.24 5.77
C LEU A 100 6.42 5.39 6.72
N LYS A 101 6.37 5.74 8.00
CA LYS A 101 5.56 5.04 9.00
C LYS A 101 4.08 5.35 8.79
N CYS A 102 3.25 4.40 9.20
CA CYS A 102 1.80 4.61 9.26
C CYS A 102 1.46 5.67 10.31
N ILE A 103 0.61 6.61 9.95
CA ILE A 103 0.15 7.69 10.84
C ILE A 103 -1.17 7.27 11.48
N PHE A 104 -1.29 7.45 12.79
CA PHE A 104 -2.51 7.16 13.52
C PHE A 104 -3.14 8.46 14.01
N LYS A 105 -4.41 8.67 13.70
CA LYS A 105 -5.18 9.83 14.17
C LYS A 105 -6.49 9.40 14.80
N LYS A 106 -6.88 10.12 15.85
CA LYS A 106 -8.21 9.96 16.45
C LYS A 106 -9.17 10.98 15.86
N VAL A 107 -10.38 10.56 15.56
CA VAL A 107 -11.45 11.40 15.03
C VAL A 107 -12.79 10.90 15.54
N LYS A 108 -13.75 11.79 15.73
CA LYS A 108 -15.10 11.41 16.16
C LYS A 108 -15.96 11.05 14.94
N ALA A 109 -16.84 10.06 15.10
CA ALA A 109 -17.87 9.73 14.14
C ALA A 109 -18.72 10.97 13.81
N GLY A 110 -19.13 11.13 12.56
CA GLY A 110 -19.88 12.27 12.05
C GLY A 110 -19.04 13.53 11.76
N ASN A 111 -17.76 13.57 12.14
CA ASN A 111 -16.88 14.71 11.85
C ASN A 111 -16.18 14.54 10.50
N SER A 112 -15.36 15.51 10.15
CA SER A 112 -14.44 15.42 9.01
C SER A 112 -13.01 15.74 9.43
N MET A 113 -12.05 15.25 8.64
CA MET A 113 -10.62 15.47 8.85
C MET A 113 -9.96 15.86 7.55
N VAL A 114 -9.10 16.88 7.60
CA VAL A 114 -8.24 17.25 6.48
C VAL A 114 -6.91 16.52 6.61
N LEU A 115 -6.42 15.98 5.51
CA LEU A 115 -5.09 15.43 5.36
C LEU A 115 -4.32 16.28 4.34
N ASP A 116 -3.11 16.65 4.67
CA ASP A 116 -2.30 17.60 3.90
C ASP A 116 -0.99 16.96 3.44
N ALA A 117 -0.84 16.81 2.14
CA ALA A 117 0.37 16.30 1.50
C ALA A 117 1.11 17.38 0.68
N SER A 118 0.76 18.65 0.80
CA SER A 118 1.34 19.75 0.03
C SER A 118 2.85 19.98 0.26
N GLY A 119 3.41 19.41 1.33
CA GLY A 119 4.85 19.43 1.59
C GLY A 119 5.66 18.39 0.80
N SER A 120 5.01 17.58 -0.04
CA SER A 120 5.68 16.57 -0.86
C SER A 120 6.48 17.20 -1.98
N THR A 121 7.59 16.57 -2.35
CA THR A 121 8.50 17.07 -3.40
C THR A 121 9.01 15.92 -4.25
N ASP A 122 9.46 16.26 -5.45
CA ASP A 122 10.16 15.31 -6.32
C ASP A 122 11.63 15.71 -6.46
N PRO A 123 12.59 14.77 -6.33
CA PRO A 123 14.02 15.10 -6.41
C PRO A 123 14.48 15.47 -7.83
N ASP A 124 13.77 15.03 -8.85
CA ASP A 124 14.06 15.29 -10.26
C ASP A 124 13.27 16.52 -10.78
N GLY A 125 12.42 17.12 -9.92
CA GLY A 125 11.59 18.28 -10.23
C GLY A 125 10.34 17.94 -11.04
N ASN A 126 9.94 16.67 -11.10
CA ASN A 126 8.74 16.25 -11.80
C ASN A 126 7.48 16.70 -11.07
N LYS A 127 6.42 16.94 -11.83
CA LYS A 127 5.11 17.23 -11.27
C LYS A 127 4.56 16.01 -10.56
N LEU A 128 3.86 16.26 -9.45
CA LEU A 128 3.29 15.22 -8.60
C LEU A 128 1.78 15.08 -8.84
N ILE A 129 1.36 13.82 -8.93
CA ILE A 129 -0.04 13.42 -9.01
C ILE A 129 -0.43 12.81 -7.67
N TYR A 130 -1.50 13.33 -7.08
CA TYR A 130 -2.04 12.87 -5.81
C TYR A 130 -3.27 12.02 -6.08
N LYS A 131 -3.38 10.90 -5.35
CA LYS A 131 -4.59 10.08 -5.37
C LYS A 131 -4.86 9.54 -3.97
N TRP A 132 -5.96 9.99 -3.39
CA TRP A 132 -6.43 9.54 -2.09
C TRP A 132 -7.53 8.51 -2.25
N SER A 133 -7.46 7.45 -1.45
CA SER A 133 -8.49 6.42 -1.47
C SER A 133 -8.65 5.77 -0.10
N VAL A 134 -9.80 5.14 0.11
CA VAL A 134 -10.03 4.29 1.26
C VAL A 134 -9.38 2.94 1.02
N TYR A 135 -8.50 2.54 1.93
CA TYR A 135 -7.90 1.21 1.90
C TYR A 135 -8.81 0.25 2.67
N THR A 136 -9.79 -0.29 1.97
CA THR A 136 -10.91 -1.03 2.55
C THR A 136 -10.49 -2.35 3.21
N GLU A 137 -9.47 -3.01 2.67
CA GLU A 137 -9.07 -4.33 3.13
C GLU A 137 -8.67 -4.37 4.61
N PRO A 138 -7.76 -3.48 5.11
CA PRO A 138 -7.41 -3.45 6.52
C PRO A 138 -8.39 -2.64 7.38
N SER A 139 -9.29 -1.85 6.78
CA SER A 139 -10.29 -1.09 7.52
C SER A 139 -11.28 -2.03 8.19
N SER A 140 -11.66 -1.76 9.45
CA SER A 140 -12.77 -2.48 10.08
C SER A 140 -14.12 -1.95 9.60
N TYR A 141 -14.23 -0.64 9.38
CA TYR A 141 -15.41 -0.05 8.75
C TYR A 141 -15.49 -0.45 7.27
N LYS A 142 -16.65 -0.93 6.86
CA LYS A 142 -16.90 -1.45 5.49
C LYS A 142 -17.94 -0.64 4.71
N GLY A 143 -18.50 0.40 5.33
CA GLY A 143 -19.40 1.33 4.66
C GLY A 143 -18.68 2.30 3.73
N GLU A 144 -19.46 3.14 3.08
CA GLU A 144 -18.95 4.18 2.19
C GLU A 144 -18.33 5.33 2.97
N VAL A 145 -17.17 5.81 2.51
CA VAL A 145 -16.45 6.95 3.08
C VAL A 145 -16.22 7.97 1.98
N LYS A 146 -16.80 9.16 2.13
CA LYS A 146 -16.62 10.25 1.16
C LYS A 146 -15.28 10.94 1.38
N ILE A 147 -14.49 11.10 0.31
CA ILE A 147 -13.28 11.91 0.27
C ILE A 147 -13.50 13.04 -0.73
N GLU A 148 -13.35 14.28 -0.29
CA GLU A 148 -13.35 15.47 -1.15
C GLU A 148 -11.91 15.87 -1.44
N GLY A 149 -11.60 16.21 -2.71
CA GLY A 149 -10.25 16.52 -3.15
C GLY A 149 -9.34 15.29 -3.23
N ASP A 150 -9.88 14.16 -3.67
CA ASP A 150 -9.19 12.87 -3.76
C ASP A 150 -8.02 12.85 -4.75
N ASN A 151 -7.89 13.89 -5.58
CA ASN A 151 -6.80 14.10 -6.54
C ASN A 151 -6.00 15.40 -6.28
N ALA A 152 -6.19 16.02 -5.13
CA ALA A 152 -5.50 17.25 -4.75
C ALA A 152 -4.43 17.00 -3.67
N GLU A 153 -3.55 17.98 -3.47
CA GLU A 153 -2.53 17.96 -2.40
C GLU A 153 -3.14 17.80 -1.01
N LYS A 154 -4.37 18.27 -0.83
CA LYS A 154 -5.12 18.17 0.42
C LYS A 154 -6.47 17.52 0.14
N CYS A 155 -6.83 16.59 0.99
CA CYS A 155 -8.14 15.98 0.94
C CYS A 155 -8.90 16.17 2.25
N LYS A 156 -10.23 16.12 2.17
CA LYS A 156 -11.12 16.13 3.33
C LYS A 156 -11.89 14.82 3.39
N VAL A 157 -11.64 14.05 4.44
CA VAL A 157 -12.30 12.77 4.70
C VAL A 157 -13.49 13.01 5.60
N HIS A 158 -14.68 12.61 5.17
CA HIS A 158 -15.92 12.66 5.95
C HIS A 158 -16.10 11.34 6.69
N ILE A 159 -16.14 11.40 8.02
CA ILE A 159 -16.25 10.22 8.86
C ILE A 159 -17.73 9.89 9.03
N PRO A 160 -18.19 8.71 8.61
CA PRO A 160 -19.57 8.31 8.81
C PRO A 160 -19.98 8.26 10.28
N ALA A 161 -21.24 8.62 10.56
CA ALA A 161 -21.74 8.66 11.93
C ALA A 161 -21.85 7.25 12.58
N ASP A 162 -22.01 6.24 11.75
CA ASP A 162 -22.10 4.83 12.14
C ASP A 162 -20.73 4.13 12.26
N ALA A 163 -19.63 4.86 12.02
CA ALA A 163 -18.28 4.30 12.10
C ALA A 163 -17.68 4.26 13.53
N ALA A 164 -18.45 4.65 14.55
CA ALA A 164 -17.96 4.71 15.93
C ALA A 164 -17.37 3.36 16.41
N GLY A 165 -16.22 3.42 17.06
CA GLY A 165 -15.49 2.24 17.56
C GLY A 165 -14.74 1.45 16.48
N GLN A 166 -14.70 1.94 15.25
CA GLN A 166 -14.05 1.29 14.12
C GLN A 166 -12.81 2.05 13.66
N ASN A 167 -12.12 1.49 12.67
CA ASN A 167 -11.03 2.18 12.01
C ASN A 167 -11.27 2.29 10.50
N ILE A 168 -10.76 3.38 9.92
CA ILE A 168 -10.74 3.64 8.49
C ILE A 168 -9.29 3.88 8.09
N HIS A 169 -8.81 3.16 7.09
CA HIS A 169 -7.49 3.38 6.54
C HIS A 169 -7.60 4.22 5.26
N ILE A 170 -6.92 5.35 5.24
CA ILE A 170 -6.78 6.20 4.06
C ILE A 170 -5.37 6.02 3.51
N ILE A 171 -5.25 5.85 2.20
CA ILE A 171 -3.98 5.76 1.50
C ILE A 171 -3.84 6.93 0.52
N LEU A 172 -2.67 7.54 0.53
CA LEU A 172 -2.21 8.43 -0.51
C LEU A 172 -1.28 7.64 -1.43
N GLU A 173 -1.58 7.64 -2.71
CA GLU A 173 -0.68 7.28 -3.80
C GLU A 173 -0.13 8.60 -4.36
N LEU A 174 1.17 8.83 -4.22
CA LEU A 174 1.87 9.99 -4.75
C LEU A 174 2.77 9.55 -5.88
N THR A 175 2.47 9.96 -7.10
CA THR A 175 3.15 9.51 -8.32
C THR A 175 3.77 10.71 -9.03
N ASP A 176 4.99 10.57 -9.56
CA ASP A 176 5.61 11.56 -10.44
C ASP A 176 5.11 11.43 -11.89
N GLU A 177 5.25 12.50 -12.68
CA GLU A 177 4.97 12.51 -14.12
C GLU A 177 6.23 12.19 -14.94
N ALA A 178 6.93 11.09 -14.64
CA ALA A 178 8.13 10.67 -15.35
C ALA A 178 7.93 9.31 -16.06
N THR A 179 8.99 8.81 -16.71
CA THR A 179 8.99 7.50 -17.36
C THR A 179 10.24 6.72 -16.97
N PRO A 180 10.10 5.58 -16.26
CA PRO A 180 8.85 5.07 -15.68
C PRO A 180 8.36 5.96 -14.54
N ALA A 181 7.05 6.16 -14.44
CA ALA A 181 6.46 6.91 -13.33
C ALA A 181 6.60 6.14 -12.01
N LEU A 182 7.07 6.80 -10.96
CA LEU A 182 7.32 6.18 -9.67
C LEU A 182 6.32 6.63 -8.62
N THR A 183 5.83 5.68 -7.85
CA THR A 183 4.80 5.92 -6.84
C THR A 183 5.32 5.63 -5.44
N VAL A 184 5.06 6.52 -4.51
CA VAL A 184 5.22 6.31 -3.07
C VAL A 184 3.88 6.40 -2.37
N TYR A 185 3.79 5.76 -1.22
CA TYR A 185 2.53 5.63 -0.49
C TYR A 185 2.64 6.21 0.91
N ARG A 186 1.56 6.86 1.37
CA ARG A 186 1.39 7.21 2.78
C ARG A 186 0.06 6.65 3.26
N ARG A 187 0.06 6.12 4.48
CA ARG A 187 -1.13 5.53 5.08
C ARG A 187 -1.48 6.21 6.39
N VAL A 188 -2.73 6.59 6.52
CA VAL A 188 -3.31 7.10 7.77
C VAL A 188 -4.35 6.09 8.26
N VAL A 189 -4.31 5.77 9.54
CA VAL A 189 -5.35 5.00 10.24
C VAL A 189 -6.13 5.95 11.12
N LEU A 190 -7.38 6.16 10.76
CA LEU A 190 -8.33 6.93 11.55
C LEU A 190 -8.98 5.99 12.56
N LYS A 191 -8.78 6.26 13.85
CA LYS A 191 -9.44 5.57 14.95
C LYS A 191 -10.63 6.41 15.37
N ILE A 192 -11.82 5.84 15.31
CA ILE A 192 -13.08 6.55 15.47
C ILE A 192 -13.73 6.18 16.80
#